data_4de7778bc0518da2daccb5169dd23d5b
#
_entry.id   4de7778bc0518da2daccb5169dd23d5b
#
_cell.length_a   1.000
_cell.length_b   1.000
_cell.length_c   1.000
_cell.angle_alpha   90.00
_cell.angle_beta   90.00
_cell.angle_gamma   90.00
#
_symmetry.space_group_name_H-M   'P 1'
#
loop_
_entity.id
_entity.type
_entity.pdbx_description
1 polymer ?
#
loop_
_entity_poly.entity_id
_entity_poly.type
_entity_poly.pdbx_seq_one_letter_code
_entity_poly.pdbx_strand_id
1 'polypeptide(L)'
;MSDHTATGLLIHLEMTGRGAGLQDQICEAIRRAIIEGVLRPGTRLPSSRALAEDLGVSRTTTLLAFDQLHAEGYLAARHGSGTYVAENLPHDAPPPAPLRREPSANRPSLSRRGAALVASSPSARRIQGPARAFRIGAPALDRFPVSLWSRLASRRMTSVTSLQLDYGSPAGLPALREAIADHVQKTRGTRCHADQVYVVGGAQRGLDFLCRLLLDPGARAWMEEPGYPGAWTALIAAGATIVPVEVDAEGLRVDADPRSRGAVRLAYVTPSHQFPSGVPMSLPRRLALLAWARAARAWVVEDDYDSELCYGAPPIPCLHGLDADGRVIYVGTFSKSVFPALRLGFLIVPQDLQHRLVAARRSAADPQPPFLDQALMADFMAGGHFARHLRRMRAVYRERLEALCASAERFCGGALKLRPVRTGLHVVADLHGVDALRVFDEAKARGVEVTPLSAYFRRAARAENALVLGFGAVGPEAVEKGMQMLAAAIEAAWPSAGVPDRWTPASGRLG
;
A
#
# COMPACT_ATOMS: atom_id res chain seq x y z
N MET A 1 52.33 -26.83 -37.13
CA MET A 1 51.10 -26.89 -36.29
C MET A 1 51.26 -25.74 -35.34
N SER A 2 50.60 -24.64 -35.65
CA SER A 2 50.83 -23.32 -35.06
C SER A 2 50.10 -23.19 -33.74
N ASP A 3 50.85 -22.96 -32.72
CA ASP A 3 50.39 -22.63 -31.36
C ASP A 3 49.77 -21.19 -31.38
N HIS A 4 48.47 -21.09 -31.66
CA HIS A 4 47.75 -19.83 -31.55
C HIS A 4 47.40 -19.58 -30.08
N THR A 5 48.40 -19.13 -29.36
CA THR A 5 48.25 -18.56 -28.00
C THR A 5 47.40 -17.32 -28.11
N ALA A 6 46.34 -17.26 -27.27
CA ALA A 6 45.33 -16.21 -27.17
C ALA A 6 45.87 -14.83 -26.72
N THR A 7 47.16 -14.56 -26.88
CA THR A 7 47.81 -13.29 -26.50
C THR A 7 47.34 -12.09 -27.33
N GLY A 8 46.72 -12.33 -28.54
CA GLY A 8 46.12 -11.25 -29.34
C GLY A 8 44.67 -10.87 -28.96
N LEU A 9 44.03 -11.63 -28.04
CA LEU A 9 42.62 -11.51 -27.74
C LEU A 9 42.32 -10.56 -26.56
N LEU A 10 43.31 -10.27 -25.76
CA LEU A 10 43.17 -9.50 -24.49
C LEU A 10 43.18 -7.99 -24.71
N ILE A 11 43.49 -7.49 -25.88
CA ILE A 11 43.48 -6.06 -26.23
C ILE A 11 42.06 -5.46 -26.27
N HIS A 12 40.97 -6.29 -26.15
CA HIS A 12 39.57 -5.86 -26.23
C HIS A 12 38.76 -6.11 -24.96
N LEU A 13 39.40 -6.43 -23.83
CA LEU A 13 38.71 -6.43 -22.56
C LEU A 13 38.53 -4.97 -22.09
N GLU A 14 37.55 -4.28 -22.63
CA GLU A 14 37.17 -2.96 -22.16
C GLU A 14 36.64 -3.08 -20.75
N MET A 15 37.45 -2.68 -19.77
CA MET A 15 37.11 -2.54 -18.37
C MET A 15 36.18 -1.32 -18.20
N THR A 16 34.90 -1.44 -18.55
CA THR A 16 33.94 -0.32 -18.60
C THR A 16 32.98 -0.29 -17.42
N GLY A 17 33.41 -0.64 -16.21
CA GLY A 17 32.55 -0.65 -15.03
C GLY A 17 32.92 0.40 -13.98
N ARG A 18 32.38 1.62 -14.05
CA ARG A 18 32.43 2.55 -12.90
C ARG A 18 31.57 2.00 -11.76
N GLY A 19 32.22 1.46 -10.71
CA GLY A 19 31.57 1.04 -9.47
C GLY A 19 31.55 -0.46 -9.16
N ALA A 20 31.85 -1.35 -10.10
CA ALA A 20 32.00 -2.80 -9.86
C ALA A 20 33.44 -3.14 -9.44
N GLY A 21 33.62 -4.16 -8.59
CA GLY A 21 34.94 -4.66 -8.21
C GLY A 21 35.73 -5.16 -9.43
N LEU A 22 37.07 -5.12 -9.40
CA LEU A 22 37.92 -5.58 -10.51
C LEU A 22 37.68 -7.05 -10.88
N GLN A 23 37.32 -7.90 -9.90
CA GLN A 23 36.93 -9.29 -10.13
C GLN A 23 35.67 -9.37 -11.03
N ASP A 24 34.61 -8.61 -10.69
CA ASP A 24 33.36 -8.61 -11.44
C ASP A 24 33.55 -8.11 -12.88
N GLN A 25 34.43 -7.11 -13.06
CA GLN A 25 34.75 -6.58 -14.37
C GLN A 25 35.46 -7.63 -15.26
N ILE A 26 36.39 -8.40 -14.70
CA ILE A 26 37.07 -9.49 -15.40
C ILE A 26 36.06 -10.59 -15.77
N CYS A 27 35.20 -11.00 -14.82
CA CYS A 27 34.18 -12.00 -15.06
C CYS A 27 33.26 -11.57 -16.21
N GLU A 28 32.77 -10.34 -16.18
CA GLU A 28 31.83 -9.83 -17.18
C GLU A 28 32.48 -9.70 -18.57
N ALA A 29 33.73 -9.25 -18.62
CA ALA A 29 34.47 -9.13 -19.90
C ALA A 29 34.71 -10.50 -20.54
N ILE A 30 35.14 -11.51 -19.79
CA ILE A 30 35.34 -12.87 -20.31
C ILE A 30 33.99 -13.50 -20.71
N ARG A 31 32.96 -13.36 -19.89
CA ARG A 31 31.61 -13.87 -20.19
C ARG A 31 31.06 -13.27 -21.48
N ARG A 32 31.19 -11.96 -21.66
CA ARG A 32 30.78 -11.27 -22.89
C ARG A 32 31.55 -11.79 -24.10
N ALA A 33 32.87 -11.93 -24.02
CA ALA A 33 33.67 -12.46 -25.10
C ALA A 33 33.29 -13.90 -25.50
N ILE A 34 32.84 -14.72 -24.52
CA ILE A 34 32.34 -16.07 -24.78
C ILE A 34 30.96 -15.99 -25.47
N ILE A 35 30.03 -15.16 -24.95
CA ILE A 35 28.67 -15.03 -25.51
C ILE A 35 28.69 -14.43 -26.92
N GLU A 36 29.58 -13.48 -27.19
CA GLU A 36 29.76 -12.86 -28.51
C GLU A 36 30.53 -13.76 -29.50
N GLY A 37 30.97 -14.94 -29.04
CA GLY A 37 31.69 -15.92 -29.88
C GLY A 37 33.14 -15.55 -30.19
N VAL A 38 33.67 -14.51 -29.57
CA VAL A 38 35.09 -14.11 -29.65
C VAL A 38 35.98 -15.19 -29.03
N LEU A 39 35.56 -15.69 -27.85
CA LEU A 39 36.13 -16.85 -27.18
C LEU A 39 35.27 -18.09 -27.47
N ARG A 40 35.73 -18.96 -28.38
CA ARG A 40 34.99 -20.18 -28.77
C ARG A 40 35.12 -21.29 -27.72
N PRO A 41 34.14 -22.20 -27.61
CA PRO A 41 34.27 -23.41 -26.81
C PRO A 41 35.60 -24.14 -27.08
N GLY A 42 36.25 -24.61 -26.04
CA GLY A 42 37.57 -25.27 -26.12
C GLY A 42 38.76 -24.32 -26.27
N THR A 43 38.58 -23.00 -26.40
CA THR A 43 39.69 -22.04 -26.45
C THR A 43 40.45 -22.03 -25.11
N ARG A 44 41.76 -22.12 -25.17
CA ARG A 44 42.62 -22.03 -23.97
C ARG A 44 42.79 -20.59 -23.58
N LEU A 45 42.53 -20.29 -22.30
CA LEU A 45 42.79 -18.98 -21.70
C LEU A 45 44.24 -18.85 -21.23
N PRO A 46 44.77 -17.63 -21.12
CA PRO A 46 46.05 -17.37 -20.44
C PRO A 46 46.00 -17.88 -18.99
N SER A 47 47.16 -18.20 -18.41
CA SER A 47 47.18 -18.53 -17.00
C SER A 47 46.73 -17.35 -16.17
N SER A 48 46.20 -17.61 -14.95
CA SER A 48 45.79 -16.54 -14.03
C SER A 48 46.92 -15.56 -13.72
N ARG A 49 48.17 -16.00 -13.80
CA ARG A 49 49.34 -15.16 -13.64
C ARG A 49 49.57 -14.24 -14.84
N ALA A 50 49.53 -14.80 -16.03
CA ALA A 50 49.72 -14.04 -17.27
C ALA A 50 48.58 -13.01 -17.45
N LEU A 51 47.34 -13.41 -17.18
CA LEU A 51 46.17 -12.50 -17.27
C LEU A 51 46.23 -11.37 -16.22
N ALA A 52 46.73 -11.66 -15.03
CA ALA A 52 46.91 -10.65 -13.99
C ALA A 52 47.97 -9.61 -14.37
N GLU A 53 49.05 -10.09 -14.99
CA GLU A 53 50.17 -9.26 -15.50
C GLU A 53 49.69 -8.36 -16.66
N ASP A 54 48.95 -8.92 -17.63
CA ASP A 54 48.41 -8.21 -18.77
C ASP A 54 47.38 -7.13 -18.36
N LEU A 55 46.55 -7.41 -17.36
CA LEU A 55 45.50 -6.49 -16.88
C LEU A 55 45.96 -5.54 -15.78
N GLY A 56 47.20 -5.66 -15.27
CA GLY A 56 47.72 -4.85 -14.19
C GLY A 56 46.98 -5.05 -12.86
N VAL A 57 46.44 -6.24 -12.60
CA VAL A 57 45.66 -6.58 -11.39
C VAL A 57 46.38 -7.62 -10.52
N SER A 58 45.87 -7.85 -9.29
CA SER A 58 46.47 -8.91 -8.45
C SER A 58 46.15 -10.31 -9.01
N ARG A 59 47.08 -11.26 -8.88
CA ARG A 59 46.84 -12.66 -9.24
C ARG A 59 45.62 -13.25 -8.51
N THR A 60 45.38 -12.85 -7.27
CA THR A 60 44.23 -13.29 -6.48
C THR A 60 42.91 -12.85 -7.11
N THR A 61 42.84 -11.63 -7.62
CA THR A 61 41.66 -11.10 -8.33
C THR A 61 41.31 -11.93 -9.56
N THR A 62 42.31 -12.27 -10.37
CA THR A 62 42.14 -13.08 -11.56
C THR A 62 41.78 -14.54 -11.23
N LEU A 63 42.37 -15.08 -10.16
CA LEU A 63 42.03 -16.42 -9.70
C LEU A 63 40.58 -16.52 -9.25
N LEU A 64 40.13 -15.57 -8.43
CA LEU A 64 38.73 -15.49 -7.98
C LEU A 64 37.74 -15.33 -9.17
N ALA A 65 38.11 -14.55 -10.18
CA ALA A 65 37.34 -14.44 -11.39
C ALA A 65 37.24 -15.77 -12.17
N PHE A 66 38.33 -16.48 -12.28
CA PHE A 66 38.36 -17.80 -12.92
C PHE A 66 37.56 -18.84 -12.14
N ASP A 67 37.68 -18.85 -10.82
CA ASP A 67 36.91 -19.74 -9.94
C ASP A 67 35.40 -19.48 -10.07
N GLN A 68 35.00 -18.21 -10.13
CA GLN A 68 33.61 -17.83 -10.35
C GLN A 68 33.10 -18.29 -11.72
N LEU A 69 33.81 -18.00 -12.79
CA LEU A 69 33.43 -18.42 -14.14
C LEU A 69 33.42 -19.94 -14.32
N HIS A 70 34.27 -20.64 -13.55
CA HIS A 70 34.26 -22.09 -13.47
C HIS A 70 33.01 -22.62 -12.77
N ALA A 71 32.65 -22.01 -11.63
CA ALA A 71 31.42 -22.34 -10.90
C ALA A 71 30.16 -22.04 -11.72
N GLU A 72 30.20 -20.99 -12.56
CA GLU A 72 29.13 -20.62 -13.49
C GLU A 72 29.08 -21.51 -14.74
N GLY A 73 30.09 -22.38 -14.95
CA GLY A 73 30.15 -23.31 -16.11
C GLY A 73 30.66 -22.71 -17.42
N TYR A 74 31.19 -21.48 -17.41
CA TYR A 74 31.82 -20.87 -18.61
C TYR A 74 33.25 -21.37 -18.85
N LEU A 75 33.95 -21.75 -17.82
CA LEU A 75 35.32 -22.25 -17.90
C LEU A 75 35.41 -23.70 -17.38
N ALA A 76 36.37 -24.44 -17.93
CA ALA A 76 36.74 -25.79 -17.51
C ALA A 76 38.23 -25.89 -17.26
N ALA A 77 38.67 -26.49 -16.16
CA ALA A 77 40.05 -26.78 -15.89
C ALA A 77 40.41 -28.17 -16.44
N ARG A 78 41.52 -28.28 -17.20
CA ARG A 78 42.10 -29.57 -17.61
C ARG A 78 43.38 -29.78 -16.81
N HIS A 79 43.41 -30.84 -16.02
CA HIS A 79 44.54 -31.13 -15.10
C HIS A 79 45.86 -31.11 -15.85
N GLY A 80 46.81 -30.30 -15.37
CA GLY A 80 48.13 -30.13 -15.97
C GLY A 80 48.19 -29.35 -17.30
N SER A 81 47.02 -28.92 -17.89
CA SER A 81 46.94 -28.31 -19.21
C SER A 81 46.46 -26.87 -19.21
N GLY A 82 45.81 -26.40 -18.18
CA GLY A 82 45.36 -25.02 -18.04
C GLY A 82 43.82 -24.84 -17.98
N THR A 83 43.35 -23.61 -18.16
CA THR A 83 41.94 -23.22 -18.12
C THR A 83 41.44 -23.00 -19.57
N TYR A 84 40.29 -23.55 -19.86
CA TYR A 84 39.64 -23.53 -21.19
C TYR A 84 38.23 -23.01 -21.10
N VAL A 85 37.72 -22.43 -22.19
CA VAL A 85 36.26 -22.19 -22.33
C VAL A 85 35.55 -23.55 -22.35
N ALA A 86 34.49 -23.70 -21.58
CA ALA A 86 33.72 -24.93 -21.50
C ALA A 86 33.15 -25.34 -22.87
N GLU A 87 33.15 -26.64 -23.17
CA GLU A 87 32.59 -27.17 -24.44
C GLU A 87 31.06 -27.07 -24.46
N ASN A 88 30.41 -27.26 -23.30
CA ASN A 88 28.96 -27.09 -23.11
C ASN A 88 28.74 -25.80 -22.32
N LEU A 89 28.45 -24.71 -23.01
CA LEU A 89 28.21 -23.43 -22.38
C LEU A 89 26.81 -23.39 -21.73
N PRO A 90 26.63 -22.69 -20.60
CA PRO A 90 25.31 -22.54 -20.00
C PRO A 90 24.25 -21.87 -20.90
N HIS A 91 24.66 -21.35 -22.04
CA HIS A 91 23.86 -20.58 -22.98
C HIS A 91 23.73 -21.22 -24.36
N ASP A 92 23.79 -22.57 -24.52
CA ASP A 92 23.37 -23.24 -25.74
C ASP A 92 21.85 -23.12 -26.04
N ALA A 93 21.11 -22.35 -25.18
CA ALA A 93 19.80 -21.85 -25.56
C ALA A 93 19.96 -20.75 -26.64
N PRO A 94 19.20 -20.80 -27.76
CA PRO A 94 19.24 -19.76 -28.75
C PRO A 94 19.07 -18.38 -28.09
N PRO A 95 19.81 -17.35 -28.54
CA PRO A 95 19.73 -16.04 -27.97
C PRO A 95 18.25 -15.62 -27.89
N PRO A 96 17.80 -15.04 -26.76
CA PRO A 96 16.40 -14.63 -26.65
C PRO A 96 16.07 -13.75 -27.85
N ALA A 97 15.07 -14.15 -28.61
CA ALA A 97 14.62 -13.39 -29.77
C ALA A 97 14.47 -11.92 -29.34
N PRO A 98 15.01 -10.96 -30.12
CA PRO A 98 14.92 -9.56 -29.75
C PRO A 98 13.48 -9.23 -29.47
N LEU A 99 13.22 -8.61 -28.26
CA LEU A 99 11.89 -8.20 -27.85
C LEU A 99 11.34 -7.28 -28.93
N ARG A 100 10.63 -7.84 -29.92
CA ARG A 100 9.90 -7.05 -30.91
C ARG A 100 8.87 -6.21 -30.15
N ARG A 101 9.12 -4.91 -30.11
CA ARG A 101 8.20 -3.92 -29.53
C ARG A 101 6.99 -3.63 -30.40
N GLU A 102 6.81 -4.34 -31.50
CA GLU A 102 5.63 -4.16 -32.35
C GLU A 102 4.38 -4.71 -31.64
N PRO A 103 3.29 -3.95 -31.61
CA PRO A 103 2.01 -4.43 -31.11
C PRO A 103 1.55 -5.57 -32.02
N SER A 104 1.75 -6.80 -31.60
CA SER A 104 1.23 -7.96 -32.34
C SER A 104 -0.28 -8.02 -32.11
N ALA A 105 -1.05 -7.99 -33.19
CA ALA A 105 -2.49 -8.21 -33.20
C ALA A 105 -2.90 -9.59 -32.61
N ASN A 106 -1.93 -10.48 -32.40
CA ASN A 106 -2.12 -11.85 -31.92
C ASN A 106 -1.72 -12.05 -30.44
N ARG A 107 -1.62 -10.98 -29.64
CA ARG A 107 -1.35 -11.12 -28.20
C ARG A 107 -2.62 -11.55 -27.45
N PRO A 108 -2.52 -12.48 -26.48
CA PRO A 108 -3.63 -12.81 -25.61
C PRO A 108 -4.14 -11.56 -24.91
N SER A 109 -5.45 -11.35 -24.92
CA SER A 109 -6.10 -10.25 -24.22
C SER A 109 -6.32 -10.58 -22.73
N LEU A 110 -6.47 -9.55 -21.89
CA LEU A 110 -6.92 -9.74 -20.51
C LEU A 110 -8.34 -10.33 -20.50
N SER A 111 -8.67 -11.10 -19.46
CA SER A 111 -10.05 -11.48 -19.21
C SER A 111 -10.92 -10.22 -19.01
N ARG A 112 -12.24 -10.31 -19.24
CA ARG A 112 -13.18 -9.19 -18.99
C ARG A 112 -13.04 -8.63 -17.58
N ARG A 113 -12.89 -9.50 -16.57
CA ARG A 113 -12.65 -9.12 -15.17
C ARG A 113 -11.29 -8.43 -14.98
N GLY A 114 -10.24 -8.96 -15.61
CA GLY A 114 -8.90 -8.35 -15.57
C GLY A 114 -8.88 -6.96 -16.20
N ALA A 115 -9.56 -6.77 -17.33
CA ALA A 115 -9.70 -5.47 -17.98
C ALA A 115 -10.51 -4.48 -17.10
N ALA A 116 -11.59 -4.92 -16.47
CA ALA A 116 -12.37 -4.11 -15.53
C ALA A 116 -11.53 -3.69 -14.30
N LEU A 117 -10.66 -4.57 -13.82
CA LEU A 117 -9.74 -4.29 -12.71
C LEU A 117 -8.72 -3.20 -13.08
N VAL A 118 -8.12 -3.30 -14.26
CA VAL A 118 -7.21 -2.28 -14.78
C VAL A 118 -7.92 -0.95 -14.96
N ALA A 119 -9.13 -0.95 -15.53
CA ALA A 119 -9.94 0.26 -15.72
C ALA A 119 -10.41 0.89 -14.39
N SER A 120 -10.57 0.09 -13.32
CA SER A 120 -10.94 0.57 -11.99
C SER A 120 -9.77 1.09 -11.18
N SER A 121 -8.54 0.97 -11.69
CA SER A 121 -7.36 1.51 -11.01
C SER A 121 -7.52 3.01 -10.81
N PRO A 122 -7.45 3.52 -9.57
CA PRO A 122 -7.56 4.95 -9.34
C PRO A 122 -6.52 5.67 -10.19
N SER A 123 -6.93 6.69 -10.94
CA SER A 123 -6.03 7.57 -11.70
C SER A 123 -5.03 8.32 -10.78
N ALA A 124 -5.36 8.45 -9.51
CA ALA A 124 -4.42 8.85 -8.46
C ALA A 124 -3.45 7.70 -8.19
N ARG A 125 -2.40 7.57 -9.01
CA ARG A 125 -1.20 6.80 -8.65
C ARG A 125 -0.81 7.23 -7.24
N ARG A 126 -0.58 6.25 -6.33
CA ARG A 126 0.09 6.54 -5.08
C ARG A 126 1.35 7.31 -5.43
N ILE A 127 1.37 8.60 -5.11
CA ILE A 127 2.49 9.47 -5.44
C ILE A 127 3.68 8.94 -4.62
N GLN A 128 4.67 8.41 -5.33
CA GLN A 128 5.93 8.00 -4.74
C GLN A 128 6.77 9.24 -4.48
N GLY A 129 7.56 9.21 -3.42
CA GLY A 129 8.43 10.31 -3.07
C GLY A 129 8.18 10.85 -1.65
N PRO A 130 8.90 11.91 -1.25
CA PRO A 130 8.79 12.49 0.08
C PRO A 130 7.35 12.94 0.37
N ALA A 131 6.99 12.92 1.66
CA ALA A 131 5.67 13.36 2.09
C ALA A 131 5.45 14.84 1.72
N ARG A 132 4.29 15.13 1.13
CA ARG A 132 3.86 16.49 0.79
C ARG A 132 2.63 16.86 1.58
N ALA A 133 2.37 18.16 1.70
CA ALA A 133 1.15 18.66 2.32
C ALA A 133 -0.09 18.07 1.63
N PHE A 134 -1.08 17.75 2.43
CA PHE A 134 -2.41 17.24 2.09
C PHE A 134 -2.47 15.85 1.46
N ARG A 135 -1.36 15.08 1.49
CA ARG A 135 -1.37 13.67 1.08
C ARG A 135 -2.34 12.87 1.95
N ILE A 136 -3.36 12.29 1.32
CA ILE A 136 -4.42 11.54 2.02
C ILE A 136 -3.89 10.22 2.56
N GLY A 137 -4.27 9.92 3.80
CA GLY A 137 -4.05 8.64 4.45
C GLY A 137 -2.59 8.32 4.79
N ALA A 138 -1.68 9.28 4.71
CA ALA A 138 -0.30 9.14 5.14
C ALA A 138 -0.18 9.50 6.63
N PRO A 139 0.32 8.58 7.50
CA PRO A 139 0.59 8.87 8.89
C PRO A 139 1.88 9.68 9.07
N ALA A 140 2.12 10.17 10.29
CA ALA A 140 3.30 10.92 10.70
C ALA A 140 4.54 10.01 10.82
N LEU A 141 5.13 9.62 9.70
CA LEU A 141 6.29 8.73 9.65
C LEU A 141 7.51 9.34 10.33
N ASP A 142 7.62 10.68 10.32
CA ASP A 142 8.63 11.47 11.04
C ASP A 142 8.58 11.31 12.56
N ARG A 143 7.46 10.83 13.09
CA ARG A 143 7.23 10.63 14.54
C ARG A 143 7.24 9.17 14.96
N PHE A 144 7.47 8.25 14.04
CA PHE A 144 7.55 6.84 14.36
C PHE A 144 8.82 6.53 15.17
N PRO A 145 8.75 5.71 16.25
CA PRO A 145 9.88 5.43 17.13
C PRO A 145 10.83 4.38 16.54
N VAL A 146 11.54 4.72 15.45
CA VAL A 146 12.41 3.81 14.70
C VAL A 146 13.45 3.13 15.59
N SER A 147 14.09 3.87 16.51
CA SER A 147 15.11 3.31 17.41
C SER A 147 14.56 2.22 18.34
N LEU A 148 13.32 2.40 18.83
CA LEU A 148 12.66 1.38 19.64
C LEU A 148 12.32 0.15 18.79
N TRP A 149 11.77 0.37 17.59
CA TRP A 149 11.43 -0.70 16.65
C TRP A 149 12.66 -1.51 16.27
N SER A 150 13.79 -0.85 15.99
CA SER A 150 15.06 -1.51 15.68
C SER A 150 15.57 -2.37 16.85
N ARG A 151 15.48 -1.88 18.09
CA ARG A 151 15.87 -2.68 19.28
C ARG A 151 14.99 -3.93 19.45
N LEU A 152 13.68 -3.80 19.24
CA LEU A 152 12.76 -4.94 19.28
C LEU A 152 13.10 -5.95 18.18
N ALA A 153 13.41 -5.48 16.97
CA ALA A 153 13.80 -6.32 15.84
C ALA A 153 15.09 -7.10 16.14
N SER A 154 16.13 -6.43 16.62
CA SER A 154 17.41 -7.08 16.97
C SER A 154 17.22 -8.14 18.06
N ARG A 155 16.47 -7.80 19.12
CA ARG A 155 16.16 -8.76 20.19
C ARG A 155 15.39 -9.97 19.68
N ARG A 156 14.40 -9.74 18.80
CA ARG A 156 13.60 -10.83 18.24
C ARG A 156 14.43 -11.74 17.35
N MET A 157 15.29 -11.19 16.49
CA MET A 157 16.15 -11.98 15.60
C MET A 157 17.12 -12.88 16.35
N THR A 158 17.63 -12.47 17.51
CA THR A 158 18.53 -13.31 18.32
C THR A 158 17.81 -14.47 19.03
N SER A 159 16.48 -14.48 19.08
CA SER A 159 15.65 -15.49 19.74
C SER A 159 14.80 -16.32 18.79
N VAL A 160 14.99 -16.18 17.47
CA VAL A 160 14.23 -16.96 16.47
C VAL A 160 14.63 -18.42 16.51
N THR A 161 13.64 -19.31 16.56
CA THR A 161 13.81 -20.77 16.49
C THR A 161 13.54 -21.29 15.09
N SER A 162 14.04 -22.49 14.75
CA SER A 162 13.77 -23.15 13.47
C SER A 162 12.26 -23.32 13.21
N LEU A 163 11.47 -23.62 14.24
CA LEU A 163 10.02 -23.74 14.14
C LEU A 163 9.33 -22.44 13.71
N GLN A 164 9.88 -21.29 14.11
CA GLN A 164 9.36 -19.97 13.74
C GLN A 164 9.78 -19.53 12.32
N LEU A 165 10.76 -20.20 11.74
CA LEU A 165 11.19 -19.99 10.35
C LEU A 165 10.39 -20.83 9.35
N ASP A 166 9.58 -21.76 9.85
CA ASP A 166 8.68 -22.57 9.02
C ASP A 166 7.34 -21.85 8.77
N TYR A 167 6.49 -22.47 7.93
CA TYR A 167 5.12 -22.00 7.69
C TYR A 167 4.32 -22.02 8.99
N GLY A 168 3.90 -20.84 9.44
CA GLY A 168 3.12 -20.69 10.66
C GLY A 168 1.62 -20.99 10.48
N SER A 169 0.82 -20.64 11.50
CA SER A 169 -0.64 -20.78 11.45
C SER A 169 -1.24 -19.92 10.32
N PRO A 170 -2.17 -20.45 9.51
CA PRO A 170 -2.90 -19.66 8.52
C PRO A 170 -3.66 -18.45 9.13
N ALA A 171 -3.99 -18.52 10.42
CA ALA A 171 -4.62 -17.39 11.13
C ALA A 171 -3.63 -16.29 11.53
N GLY A 172 -2.33 -16.53 11.44
CA GLY A 172 -1.27 -15.65 11.91
C GLY A 172 -0.72 -16.03 13.29
N LEU A 173 0.27 -15.27 13.74
CA LEU A 173 0.99 -15.52 15.00
C LEU A 173 0.05 -15.43 16.21
N PRO A 174 -0.05 -16.47 17.07
CA PRO A 174 -0.95 -16.48 18.23
C PRO A 174 -0.78 -15.25 19.14
N ALA A 175 0.45 -14.91 19.50
CA ALA A 175 0.72 -13.76 20.37
C ALA A 175 0.22 -12.42 19.78
N LEU A 176 0.27 -12.24 18.45
CA LEU A 176 -0.28 -11.05 17.81
C LEU A 176 -1.82 -11.09 17.82
N ARG A 177 -2.42 -12.24 17.57
CA ARG A 177 -3.89 -12.41 17.61
C ARG A 177 -4.47 -12.11 18.99
N GLU A 178 -3.81 -12.60 20.04
CA GLU A 178 -4.16 -12.30 21.44
C GLU A 178 -4.04 -10.81 21.76
N ALA A 179 -2.91 -10.18 21.36
CA ALA A 179 -2.70 -8.75 21.56
C ALA A 179 -3.72 -7.89 20.81
N ILE A 180 -4.11 -8.28 19.58
CA ILE A 180 -5.15 -7.61 18.82
C ILE A 180 -6.51 -7.75 19.52
N ALA A 181 -6.90 -8.97 19.90
CA ALA A 181 -8.18 -9.21 20.58
C ALA A 181 -8.31 -8.37 21.87
N ASP A 182 -7.28 -8.38 22.71
CA ASP A 182 -7.23 -7.55 23.93
C ASP A 182 -7.35 -6.05 23.62
N HIS A 183 -6.64 -5.57 22.59
CA HIS A 183 -6.68 -4.16 22.17
C HIS A 183 -8.07 -3.72 21.71
N VAL A 184 -8.69 -4.47 20.78
CA VAL A 184 -9.98 -4.07 20.20
C VAL A 184 -11.14 -4.22 21.19
N GLN A 185 -11.07 -5.19 22.09
CA GLN A 185 -12.03 -5.29 23.20
C GLN A 185 -12.01 -4.01 24.06
N LYS A 186 -10.82 -3.55 24.44
CA LYS A 186 -10.64 -2.36 25.30
C LYS A 186 -10.97 -1.06 24.58
N THR A 187 -10.69 -0.96 23.29
CA THR A 187 -10.76 0.31 22.55
C THR A 187 -11.99 0.47 21.69
N ARG A 188 -12.58 -0.64 21.21
CA ARG A 188 -13.68 -0.66 20.25
C ARG A 188 -14.96 -1.33 20.76
N GLY A 189 -14.92 -1.93 21.96
CA GLY A 189 -16.06 -2.64 22.52
C GLY A 189 -16.42 -3.92 21.76
N THR A 190 -15.48 -4.49 21.00
CA THR A 190 -15.70 -5.79 20.33
C THR A 190 -15.83 -6.90 21.37
N ARG A 191 -16.62 -7.93 21.06
CA ARG A 191 -16.67 -9.17 21.83
C ARG A 191 -16.07 -10.29 20.98
N CYS A 192 -14.75 -10.45 21.05
CA CYS A 192 -14.05 -11.45 20.24
C CYS A 192 -13.01 -12.19 21.06
N HIS A 193 -12.69 -13.43 20.67
CA HIS A 193 -11.57 -14.19 21.18
C HIS A 193 -10.42 -14.20 20.14
N ALA A 194 -9.21 -14.52 20.59
CA ALA A 194 -8.04 -14.55 19.71
C ALA A 194 -8.18 -15.53 18.52
N ASP A 195 -8.98 -16.57 18.65
CA ASP A 195 -9.26 -17.54 17.58
C ASP A 195 -10.15 -16.98 16.47
N GLN A 196 -10.89 -15.91 16.72
CA GLN A 196 -11.65 -15.14 15.72
C GLN A 196 -10.79 -14.12 14.96
N VAL A 197 -9.56 -13.86 15.42
CA VAL A 197 -8.64 -12.88 14.81
C VAL A 197 -7.76 -13.55 13.77
N TYR A 198 -7.70 -12.97 12.57
CA TYR A 198 -6.89 -13.43 11.45
C TYR A 198 -5.97 -12.32 10.97
N VAL A 199 -4.65 -12.54 11.02
CA VAL A 199 -3.67 -11.57 10.53
C VAL A 199 -3.58 -11.67 9.02
N VAL A 200 -3.63 -10.51 8.34
CA VAL A 200 -3.60 -10.41 6.88
C VAL A 200 -2.55 -9.39 6.42
N GLY A 201 -2.11 -9.48 5.17
CA GLY A 201 -1.13 -8.59 4.53
C GLY A 201 -1.67 -7.18 4.26
N GLY A 202 -2.34 -6.57 5.24
CA GLY A 202 -3.04 -5.30 5.18
C GLY A 202 -4.52 -5.44 4.84
N ALA A 203 -5.33 -4.43 5.20
CA ALA A 203 -6.79 -4.43 5.03
C ALA A 203 -7.24 -4.72 3.59
N GLN A 204 -6.56 -4.15 2.58
CA GLN A 204 -6.89 -4.39 1.16
C GLN A 204 -6.83 -5.87 0.77
N ARG A 205 -5.84 -6.59 1.28
CA ARG A 205 -5.70 -8.03 1.01
C ARG A 205 -6.78 -8.84 1.73
N GLY A 206 -7.10 -8.41 2.97
CA GLY A 206 -8.23 -8.96 3.71
C GLY A 206 -9.56 -8.76 2.98
N LEU A 207 -9.83 -7.56 2.47
CA LEU A 207 -11.03 -7.24 1.69
C LEU A 207 -11.13 -8.07 0.40
N ASP A 208 -10.03 -8.17 -0.37
CA ASP A 208 -10.01 -8.98 -1.60
C ASP A 208 -10.31 -10.46 -1.30
N PHE A 209 -9.70 -10.99 -0.24
CA PHE A 209 -9.96 -12.35 0.21
C PHE A 209 -11.41 -12.56 0.64
N LEU A 210 -11.97 -11.66 1.45
CA LEU A 210 -13.37 -11.73 1.90
C LEU A 210 -14.34 -11.64 0.73
N CYS A 211 -14.13 -10.72 -0.21
CA CYS A 211 -14.99 -10.59 -1.37
C CYS A 211 -15.02 -11.87 -2.22
N ARG A 212 -13.86 -12.51 -2.43
CA ARG A 212 -13.78 -13.79 -3.16
C ARG A 212 -14.38 -14.97 -2.38
N LEU A 213 -14.33 -14.94 -1.05
CA LEU A 213 -14.87 -15.99 -0.22
C LEU A 213 -16.40 -15.91 -0.09
N LEU A 214 -16.96 -14.71 -0.05
CA LEU A 214 -18.37 -14.48 0.34
C LEU A 214 -19.28 -14.16 -0.85
N LEU A 215 -18.72 -13.86 -2.03
CA LEU A 215 -19.48 -13.41 -3.19
C LEU A 215 -19.24 -14.33 -4.40
N ASP A 216 -20.31 -14.76 -5.00
CA ASP A 216 -20.28 -15.36 -6.33
C ASP A 216 -20.21 -14.25 -7.40
N PRO A 217 -19.69 -14.55 -8.62
CA PRO A 217 -19.78 -13.64 -9.75
C PRO A 217 -21.24 -13.23 -10.01
N GLY A 218 -21.50 -11.91 -10.11
CA GLY A 218 -22.85 -11.35 -10.26
C GLY A 218 -23.59 -11.09 -8.94
N ALA A 219 -23.09 -11.59 -7.80
CA ALA A 219 -23.69 -11.30 -6.49
C ALA A 219 -23.68 -9.80 -6.21
N ARG A 220 -24.77 -9.29 -5.63
CA ARG A 220 -24.92 -7.85 -5.35
C ARG A 220 -24.28 -7.49 -4.02
N ALA A 221 -23.53 -6.39 -4.02
CA ALA A 221 -22.89 -5.83 -2.82
C ALA A 221 -23.21 -4.34 -2.71
N TRP A 222 -23.64 -3.92 -1.52
CA TRP A 222 -23.76 -2.50 -1.18
C TRP A 222 -22.38 -1.89 -0.95
N MET A 223 -22.22 -0.70 -1.48
CA MET A 223 -21.01 0.10 -1.33
C MET A 223 -21.39 1.55 -1.06
N GLU A 224 -20.77 2.15 -0.07
CA GLU A 224 -20.91 3.59 0.21
C GLU A 224 -20.61 4.45 -1.03
N GLU A 225 -21.40 5.52 -1.25
CA GLU A 225 -21.16 6.51 -2.28
C GLU A 225 -21.33 7.93 -1.70
N PRO A 226 -20.23 8.69 -1.58
CA PRO A 226 -18.87 8.36 -1.97
C PRO A 226 -18.28 7.23 -1.11
N GLY A 227 -17.23 6.54 -1.60
CA GLY A 227 -16.68 5.41 -0.88
C GLY A 227 -15.23 5.07 -1.22
N TYR A 228 -14.66 4.13 -0.49
CA TYR A 228 -13.26 3.74 -0.60
C TYR A 228 -12.96 3.00 -1.92
N PRO A 229 -12.06 3.54 -2.79
CA PRO A 229 -11.76 2.91 -4.09
C PRO A 229 -11.20 1.49 -3.98
N GLY A 230 -10.47 1.19 -2.90
CA GLY A 230 -9.93 -0.15 -2.66
C GLY A 230 -11.01 -1.21 -2.46
N ALA A 231 -12.13 -0.87 -1.81
CA ALA A 231 -13.26 -1.77 -1.68
C ALA A 231 -13.97 -1.98 -3.02
N TRP A 232 -14.14 -0.93 -3.83
CA TRP A 232 -14.66 -1.09 -5.21
C TRP A 232 -13.81 -2.05 -6.03
N THR A 233 -12.47 -1.91 -5.93
CA THR A 233 -11.54 -2.78 -6.64
C THR A 233 -11.67 -4.23 -6.19
N ALA A 234 -11.80 -4.50 -4.88
CA ALA A 234 -12.00 -5.85 -4.36
C ALA A 234 -13.32 -6.47 -4.82
N LEU A 235 -14.41 -5.70 -4.83
CA LEU A 235 -15.72 -6.14 -5.33
C LEU A 235 -15.68 -6.44 -6.84
N ILE A 236 -15.03 -5.59 -7.65
CA ILE A 236 -14.82 -5.83 -9.09
C ILE A 236 -13.98 -7.09 -9.32
N ALA A 237 -12.92 -7.28 -8.52
CA ALA A 237 -12.07 -8.48 -8.61
C ALA A 237 -12.83 -9.77 -8.31
N ALA A 238 -13.79 -9.72 -7.40
CA ALA A 238 -14.69 -10.84 -7.10
C ALA A 238 -15.78 -11.05 -8.19
N GLY A 239 -15.94 -10.10 -9.11
CA GLY A 239 -16.99 -10.13 -10.13
C GLY A 239 -18.37 -9.73 -9.60
N ALA A 240 -18.43 -9.04 -8.47
CA ALA A 240 -19.67 -8.60 -7.85
C ALA A 240 -20.37 -7.47 -8.63
N THR A 241 -21.70 -7.43 -8.52
CA THR A 241 -22.51 -6.28 -8.97
C THR A 241 -22.58 -5.26 -7.85
N ILE A 242 -21.86 -4.14 -8.03
CA ILE A 242 -21.82 -3.07 -7.03
C ILE A 242 -23.11 -2.26 -7.08
N VAL A 243 -23.75 -2.12 -5.93
CA VAL A 243 -24.93 -1.28 -5.71
C VAL A 243 -24.52 -0.08 -4.87
N PRO A 244 -24.29 1.11 -5.48
CA PRO A 244 -23.93 2.30 -4.74
C PRO A 244 -25.06 2.74 -3.82
N VAL A 245 -24.74 3.02 -2.55
CA VAL A 245 -25.68 3.48 -1.53
C VAL A 245 -25.20 4.83 -1.01
N GLU A 246 -26.08 5.80 -1.06
CA GLU A 246 -25.82 7.19 -0.64
C GLU A 246 -25.44 7.26 0.84
N VAL A 247 -24.48 8.12 1.15
CA VAL A 247 -24.09 8.50 2.50
C VAL A 247 -24.64 9.87 2.80
N ASP A 248 -25.39 10.00 3.91
CA ASP A 248 -25.90 11.27 4.42
C ASP A 248 -25.20 11.67 5.75
N ALA A 249 -25.73 12.66 6.44
CA ALA A 249 -25.16 13.12 7.72
C ALA A 249 -25.17 12.08 8.87
N GLU A 250 -25.88 10.96 8.67
CA GLU A 250 -25.93 9.84 9.62
C GLU A 250 -25.18 8.57 9.12
N GLY A 251 -24.48 8.65 7.99
CA GLY A 251 -23.79 7.55 7.37
C GLY A 251 -24.54 6.90 6.21
N LEU A 252 -24.21 5.64 5.85
CA LEU A 252 -24.85 4.90 4.76
C LEU A 252 -26.37 4.83 4.96
N ARG A 253 -27.15 5.22 3.95
CA ARG A 253 -28.63 5.17 3.98
C ARG A 253 -29.12 3.74 3.85
N VAL A 254 -29.66 3.23 4.96
CA VAL A 254 -30.32 1.92 5.01
C VAL A 254 -31.79 2.11 4.66
N ASP A 255 -32.19 1.61 3.47
CA ASP A 255 -33.60 1.64 3.08
C ASP A 255 -34.44 0.71 3.95
N ALA A 256 -35.65 1.15 4.26
CA ALA A 256 -36.58 0.38 5.10
C ALA A 256 -36.99 -0.97 4.47
N ASP A 257 -37.00 -1.06 3.11
CA ASP A 257 -37.28 -2.30 2.42
C ASP A 257 -36.00 -3.01 1.93
N PRO A 258 -35.60 -4.13 2.56
CA PRO A 258 -34.45 -4.92 2.13
C PRO A 258 -34.54 -5.44 0.69
N ARG A 259 -35.75 -5.48 0.12
CA ARG A 259 -36.01 -6.01 -1.23
C ARG A 259 -35.91 -4.93 -2.31
N SER A 260 -35.97 -3.65 -1.95
CA SER A 260 -36.01 -2.52 -2.89
C SER A 260 -34.83 -2.50 -3.87
N ARG A 261 -33.70 -3.11 -3.49
CA ARG A 261 -32.47 -3.18 -4.29
C ARG A 261 -32.08 -4.61 -4.71
N GLY A 262 -33.01 -5.58 -4.59
CA GLY A 262 -32.76 -7.00 -4.87
C GLY A 262 -31.94 -7.70 -3.77
N ALA A 263 -31.68 -9.00 -3.94
CA ALA A 263 -30.94 -9.80 -2.98
C ALA A 263 -29.48 -9.34 -2.89
N VAL A 264 -29.11 -8.67 -1.80
CA VAL A 264 -27.75 -8.20 -1.52
C VAL A 264 -27.08 -9.18 -0.57
N ARG A 265 -25.84 -9.59 -0.87
CA ARG A 265 -25.08 -10.57 -0.07
C ARG A 265 -24.11 -9.94 0.89
N LEU A 266 -23.64 -8.71 0.61
CA LEU A 266 -22.63 -8.03 1.40
C LEU A 266 -22.85 -6.53 1.37
N ALA A 267 -22.64 -5.86 2.51
CA ALA A 267 -22.51 -4.41 2.61
C ALA A 267 -21.10 -4.08 3.11
N TYR A 268 -20.39 -3.19 2.40
CA TYR A 268 -19.13 -2.62 2.87
C TYR A 268 -19.37 -1.22 3.43
N VAL A 269 -18.90 -0.96 4.64
CA VAL A 269 -19.09 0.31 5.35
C VAL A 269 -17.87 0.73 6.15
N THR A 270 -17.69 2.04 6.33
CA THR A 270 -16.67 2.67 7.17
C THR A 270 -17.32 3.50 8.31
N PRO A 271 -18.00 2.85 9.26
CA PRO A 271 -18.99 3.51 10.11
C PRO A 271 -18.40 4.40 11.22
N SER A 272 -17.13 4.23 11.54
CA SER A 272 -16.47 5.05 12.57
C SER A 272 -16.04 6.41 12.05
N HIS A 273 -15.64 6.44 10.77
CA HIS A 273 -15.19 7.62 10.04
C HIS A 273 -15.36 7.30 8.55
N GLN A 274 -16.51 7.67 8.01
CA GLN A 274 -16.87 7.34 6.63
C GLN A 274 -15.82 7.87 5.65
N PHE A 275 -15.32 7.01 4.81
CA PHE A 275 -14.34 7.42 3.81
C PHE A 275 -15.03 7.80 2.48
N PRO A 276 -14.84 9.02 1.95
CA PRO A 276 -13.94 10.08 2.43
C PRO A 276 -14.64 11.21 3.22
N SER A 277 -15.96 11.16 3.43
CA SER A 277 -16.73 12.28 3.97
C SER A 277 -16.40 12.64 5.43
N GLY A 278 -15.86 11.70 6.19
CA GLY A 278 -15.56 11.87 7.61
C GLY A 278 -16.78 11.76 8.54
N VAL A 279 -17.96 11.49 8.01
CA VAL A 279 -19.21 11.39 8.78
C VAL A 279 -19.20 10.10 9.60
N PRO A 280 -19.41 10.14 10.92
CA PRO A 280 -19.61 8.93 11.72
C PRO A 280 -21.05 8.41 11.53
N MET A 281 -21.22 7.10 11.36
CA MET A 281 -22.54 6.48 11.32
C MET A 281 -23.22 6.58 12.69
N SER A 282 -24.43 7.13 12.74
CA SER A 282 -25.21 7.28 13.98
C SER A 282 -25.60 5.92 14.57
N LEU A 283 -25.84 5.86 15.87
CA LEU A 283 -26.27 4.61 16.51
C LEU A 283 -27.58 4.06 15.94
N PRO A 284 -28.63 4.87 15.71
CA PRO A 284 -29.84 4.38 15.05
C PRO A 284 -29.56 3.76 13.67
N ARG A 285 -28.67 4.38 12.88
CA ARG A 285 -28.29 3.88 11.55
C ARG A 285 -27.50 2.56 11.64
N ARG A 286 -26.62 2.40 12.64
CA ARG A 286 -25.92 1.13 12.91
C ARG A 286 -26.91 0.01 13.23
N LEU A 287 -27.88 0.25 14.09
CA LEU A 287 -28.90 -0.72 14.46
C LEU A 287 -29.80 -1.08 13.25
N ALA A 288 -30.17 -0.09 12.43
CA ALA A 288 -30.92 -0.33 11.19
C ALA A 288 -30.14 -1.20 10.20
N LEU A 289 -28.84 -0.96 10.04
CA LEU A 289 -27.96 -1.77 9.17
C LEU A 289 -27.86 -3.23 9.66
N LEU A 290 -27.72 -3.44 10.98
CA LEU A 290 -27.70 -4.79 11.56
C LEU A 290 -29.04 -5.51 11.37
N ALA A 291 -30.17 -4.83 11.60
CA ALA A 291 -31.50 -5.39 11.36
C ALA A 291 -31.70 -5.76 9.88
N TRP A 292 -31.25 -4.90 8.96
CA TRP A 292 -31.27 -5.17 7.53
C TRP A 292 -30.39 -6.39 7.20
N ALA A 293 -29.16 -6.48 7.69
CA ALA A 293 -28.23 -7.58 7.43
C ALA A 293 -28.80 -8.92 7.88
N ARG A 294 -29.47 -8.94 9.05
CA ARG A 294 -30.20 -10.11 9.56
C ARG A 294 -31.33 -10.50 8.61
N ALA A 295 -32.22 -9.57 8.23
CA ALA A 295 -33.37 -9.82 7.37
C ALA A 295 -32.96 -10.29 5.96
N ALA A 296 -31.92 -9.66 5.39
CA ALA A 296 -31.38 -10.00 4.07
C ALA A 296 -30.46 -11.24 4.06
N ARG A 297 -30.10 -11.79 5.23
CA ARG A 297 -29.05 -12.82 5.38
C ARG A 297 -27.74 -12.39 4.72
N ALA A 298 -27.42 -11.11 4.84
CA ALA A 298 -26.23 -10.51 4.26
C ALA A 298 -25.09 -10.39 5.28
N TRP A 299 -23.87 -10.29 4.78
CA TRP A 299 -22.69 -9.94 5.56
C TRP A 299 -22.50 -8.43 5.59
N VAL A 300 -21.93 -7.92 6.66
CA VAL A 300 -21.45 -6.54 6.77
C VAL A 300 -19.95 -6.58 6.97
N VAL A 301 -19.20 -5.93 6.09
CA VAL A 301 -17.76 -5.70 6.27
C VAL A 301 -17.60 -4.29 6.83
N GLU A 302 -17.23 -4.22 8.11
CA GLU A 302 -16.89 -2.98 8.82
C GLU A 302 -15.40 -2.73 8.68
N ASP A 303 -15.01 -1.73 7.86
CA ASP A 303 -13.62 -1.30 7.73
C ASP A 303 -13.34 -0.14 8.69
N ASP A 304 -12.55 -0.42 9.72
CA ASP A 304 -12.16 0.51 10.77
C ASP A 304 -10.68 0.87 10.63
N TYR A 305 -10.41 1.83 9.75
CA TYR A 305 -9.05 2.14 9.30
C TYR A 305 -8.30 3.18 10.14
N ASP A 306 -9.02 4.05 10.91
CA ASP A 306 -8.39 5.16 11.64
C ASP A 306 -9.11 5.61 12.93
N SER A 307 -10.06 4.85 13.42
CA SER A 307 -10.83 5.18 14.65
C SER A 307 -9.97 5.31 15.91
N GLU A 308 -8.78 4.72 15.93
CA GLU A 308 -7.80 4.86 17.01
C GLU A 308 -7.27 6.31 17.12
N LEU A 309 -7.43 7.11 16.06
CA LEU A 309 -6.99 8.49 15.96
C LEU A 309 -8.16 9.46 16.19
N CYS A 310 -8.77 9.37 17.39
CA CYS A 310 -9.88 10.22 17.81
C CYS A 310 -9.37 11.38 18.68
N TYR A 311 -9.84 12.61 18.40
CA TYR A 311 -9.41 13.85 19.05
C TYR A 311 -10.46 14.47 19.99
N GLY A 312 -11.67 13.93 20.00
CA GLY A 312 -12.82 14.47 20.73
C GLY A 312 -13.45 13.47 21.72
N ALA A 313 -14.77 13.41 21.71
CA ALA A 313 -15.55 12.48 22.53
C ALA A 313 -15.20 11.00 22.23
N PRO A 314 -15.44 10.09 23.19
CA PRO A 314 -15.24 8.66 22.98
C PRO A 314 -15.97 8.19 21.70
N PRO A 315 -15.35 7.32 20.91
CA PRO A 315 -15.98 6.80 19.70
C PRO A 315 -17.22 5.97 20.03
N ILE A 316 -18.23 5.99 19.15
CA ILE A 316 -19.37 5.08 19.22
C ILE A 316 -18.84 3.63 19.12
N PRO A 317 -19.39 2.66 19.89
CA PRO A 317 -19.02 1.25 19.75
C PRO A 317 -19.10 0.79 18.31
N CYS A 318 -18.15 -0.03 17.86
CA CYS A 318 -18.13 -0.54 16.48
C CYS A 318 -19.37 -1.42 16.20
N LEU A 319 -19.70 -1.61 14.91
CA LEU A 319 -20.82 -2.47 14.50
C LEU A 319 -20.63 -3.91 15.00
N HIS A 320 -19.41 -4.44 14.91
CA HIS A 320 -19.08 -5.78 15.39
C HIS A 320 -19.39 -5.95 16.89
N GLY A 321 -19.18 -4.90 17.71
CA GLY A 321 -19.49 -4.92 19.12
C GLY A 321 -21.00 -4.89 19.44
N LEU A 322 -21.81 -4.36 18.52
CA LEU A 322 -23.26 -4.27 18.59
C LEU A 322 -23.98 -5.47 17.96
N ASP A 323 -23.27 -6.26 17.17
CA ASP A 323 -23.81 -7.39 16.41
C ASP A 323 -24.06 -8.60 17.30
N ALA A 324 -25.33 -8.96 17.48
CA ALA A 324 -25.75 -10.15 18.22
C ALA A 324 -25.95 -11.38 17.29
N ASP A 325 -26.04 -11.17 15.97
CA ASP A 325 -26.42 -12.19 15.00
C ASP A 325 -25.21 -12.81 14.25
N GLY A 326 -23.98 -12.34 14.53
CA GLY A 326 -22.76 -12.80 13.87
C GLY A 326 -22.72 -12.50 12.36
N ARG A 327 -23.13 -11.30 11.96
CA ARG A 327 -23.16 -10.84 10.56
C ARG A 327 -22.04 -9.90 10.19
N VAL A 328 -21.35 -9.34 11.18
CA VAL A 328 -20.31 -8.33 10.97
C VAL A 328 -18.93 -8.97 10.95
N ILE A 329 -18.18 -8.69 9.90
CA ILE A 329 -16.74 -8.98 9.80
C ILE A 329 -16.00 -7.66 9.96
N TYR A 330 -15.20 -7.56 11.01
CA TYR A 330 -14.42 -6.36 11.29
C TYR A 330 -13.07 -6.44 10.58
N VAL A 331 -12.68 -5.36 9.92
CA VAL A 331 -11.38 -5.20 9.24
C VAL A 331 -10.60 -4.08 9.92
N GLY A 332 -9.43 -4.43 10.44
CA GLY A 332 -8.52 -3.46 11.05
C GLY A 332 -7.18 -3.38 10.32
N THR A 333 -6.47 -2.27 10.49
CA THR A 333 -5.17 -2.06 9.86
C THR A 333 -4.19 -1.32 10.76
N PHE A 334 -2.91 -1.68 10.69
CA PHE A 334 -1.82 -0.94 11.34
C PHE A 334 -1.21 0.14 10.43
N SER A 335 -1.68 0.27 9.19
CA SER A 335 -1.11 1.21 8.20
C SER A 335 -1.27 2.68 8.57
N LYS A 336 -2.28 3.03 9.38
CA LYS A 336 -2.56 4.41 9.81
C LYS A 336 -2.02 4.70 11.21
N SER A 337 -2.00 3.69 12.06
CA SER A 337 -1.57 3.78 13.44
C SER A 337 -0.08 3.51 13.64
N VAL A 338 0.59 2.82 12.69
CA VAL A 338 2.03 2.51 12.73
C VAL A 338 2.71 3.08 11.48
N PHE A 339 2.86 2.28 10.43
CA PHE A 339 3.34 2.75 9.12
C PHE A 339 2.85 1.84 7.97
N PRO A 340 2.61 2.38 6.76
CA PRO A 340 2.01 1.62 5.66
C PRO A 340 2.87 0.47 5.12
N ALA A 341 4.21 0.60 5.19
CA ALA A 341 5.15 -0.41 4.70
C ALA A 341 5.13 -1.71 5.53
N LEU A 342 4.63 -1.67 6.77
CA LEU A 342 4.45 -2.85 7.63
C LEU A 342 3.51 -3.87 7.00
N ARG A 343 2.54 -3.41 6.19
CA ARG A 343 1.59 -4.27 5.48
C ARG A 343 0.85 -5.28 6.38
N LEU A 344 0.62 -4.93 7.64
CA LEU A 344 -0.17 -5.72 8.56
C LEU A 344 -1.58 -5.13 8.72
N GLY A 345 -2.55 -6.03 8.73
CA GLY A 345 -3.94 -5.80 9.10
C GLY A 345 -4.51 -7.04 9.73
N PHE A 346 -5.76 -7.00 10.10
CA PHE A 346 -6.43 -8.15 10.70
C PHE A 346 -7.92 -8.14 10.38
N LEU A 347 -8.50 -9.34 10.44
CA LEU A 347 -9.93 -9.58 10.36
C LEU A 347 -10.39 -10.14 11.70
N ILE A 348 -11.57 -9.74 12.16
CA ILE A 348 -12.28 -10.43 13.23
C ILE A 348 -13.55 -10.98 12.60
N VAL A 349 -13.67 -12.30 12.62
CA VAL A 349 -14.77 -12.99 11.94
C VAL A 349 -15.72 -13.63 12.94
N PRO A 350 -17.01 -13.75 12.61
CA PRO A 350 -17.96 -14.53 13.38
C PRO A 350 -17.51 -15.98 13.57
N GLN A 351 -17.90 -16.59 14.68
CA GLN A 351 -17.48 -17.94 15.07
C GLN A 351 -17.77 -18.98 13.98
N ASP A 352 -18.91 -18.88 13.31
CA ASP A 352 -19.32 -19.80 12.24
C ASP A 352 -18.43 -19.77 11.00
N LEU A 353 -17.68 -18.66 10.80
CA LEU A 353 -16.76 -18.53 9.67
C LEU A 353 -15.34 -19.00 9.95
N GLN A 354 -14.94 -19.21 11.20
CA GLN A 354 -13.56 -19.47 11.59
C GLN A 354 -12.93 -20.66 10.83
N HIS A 355 -13.52 -21.83 10.94
CA HIS A 355 -12.99 -23.05 10.29
C HIS A 355 -13.00 -22.94 8.77
N ARG A 356 -14.05 -22.32 8.21
CA ARG A 356 -14.19 -22.13 6.75
C ARG A 356 -13.13 -21.16 6.22
N LEU A 357 -12.82 -20.10 6.96
CA LEU A 357 -11.82 -19.11 6.58
C LEU A 357 -10.40 -19.70 6.64
N VAL A 358 -10.08 -20.50 7.66
CA VAL A 358 -8.80 -21.24 7.74
C VAL A 358 -8.64 -22.20 6.55
N ALA A 359 -9.67 -22.99 6.25
CA ALA A 359 -9.66 -23.92 5.13
C ALA A 359 -9.50 -23.18 3.79
N ALA A 360 -10.25 -22.08 3.58
CA ALA A 360 -10.17 -21.27 2.37
C ALA A 360 -8.79 -20.62 2.20
N ARG A 361 -8.16 -20.13 3.26
CA ARG A 361 -6.79 -19.56 3.18
C ARG A 361 -5.75 -20.61 2.80
N ARG A 362 -5.85 -21.82 3.35
CA ARG A 362 -4.97 -22.93 2.94
C ARG A 362 -5.13 -23.25 1.45
N SER A 363 -6.37 -23.37 0.98
CA SER A 363 -6.68 -23.72 -0.41
C SER A 363 -6.33 -22.61 -1.40
N ALA A 364 -6.50 -21.35 -1.01
CA ALA A 364 -6.24 -20.20 -1.87
C ALA A 364 -4.75 -19.81 -1.96
N ALA A 365 -3.86 -20.56 -1.28
CA ALA A 365 -2.45 -20.21 -1.13
C ALA A 365 -2.24 -18.74 -0.71
N ASP A 366 -3.15 -18.21 0.14
CA ASP A 366 -3.02 -16.87 0.70
C ASP A 366 -2.00 -16.89 1.84
N PRO A 367 -0.73 -16.54 1.58
CA PRO A 367 0.31 -16.65 2.58
C PRO A 367 0.01 -15.67 3.71
N GLN A 368 0.21 -16.16 4.94
CA GLN A 368 0.25 -15.27 6.10
C GLN A 368 1.34 -14.20 5.92
N PRO A 369 1.20 -13.02 6.53
CA PRO A 369 2.28 -12.05 6.58
C PRO A 369 3.56 -12.64 7.20
N PRO A 370 4.75 -12.09 6.86
CA PRO A 370 6.03 -12.57 7.39
C PRO A 370 6.01 -12.68 8.91
N PHE A 371 6.63 -13.73 9.45
CA PHE A 371 6.68 -14.00 10.88
C PHE A 371 7.28 -12.82 11.67
N LEU A 372 8.38 -12.26 11.17
CA LEU A 372 9.10 -11.20 11.89
C LEU A 372 8.22 -9.97 12.12
N ASP A 373 7.50 -9.52 11.10
CA ASP A 373 6.63 -8.35 11.19
C ASP A 373 5.50 -8.58 12.21
N GLN A 374 4.92 -9.78 12.22
CA GLN A 374 3.91 -10.16 13.20
C GLN A 374 4.47 -10.21 14.63
N ALA A 375 5.65 -10.78 14.80
CA ALA A 375 6.30 -10.88 16.11
C ALA A 375 6.69 -9.52 16.66
N LEU A 376 7.23 -8.64 15.81
CA LEU A 376 7.57 -7.26 16.20
C LEU A 376 6.33 -6.47 16.61
N MET A 377 5.23 -6.62 15.87
CA MET A 377 3.98 -5.95 16.23
C MET A 377 3.41 -6.49 17.54
N ALA A 378 3.47 -7.80 17.77
CA ALA A 378 3.05 -8.41 19.02
C ALA A 378 3.88 -7.87 20.21
N ASP A 379 5.21 -7.82 20.08
CA ASP A 379 6.11 -7.26 21.12
C ASP A 379 5.83 -5.76 21.35
N PHE A 380 5.57 -5.00 20.28
CA PHE A 380 5.25 -3.58 20.37
C PHE A 380 3.93 -3.34 21.10
N MET A 381 2.94 -4.20 20.91
CA MET A 381 1.65 -4.14 21.65
C MET A 381 1.81 -4.61 23.09
N ALA A 382 2.35 -5.79 23.33
CA ALA A 382 2.51 -6.41 24.64
C ALA A 382 3.37 -5.56 25.60
N GLY A 383 4.41 -4.90 25.07
CA GLY A 383 5.27 -3.96 25.83
C GLY A 383 4.61 -2.61 26.14
N GLY A 384 3.33 -2.41 25.77
CA GLY A 384 2.59 -1.15 25.94
C GLY A 384 3.11 -0.01 25.08
N HIS A 385 4.01 -0.31 24.13
CA HIS A 385 4.61 0.70 23.24
C HIS A 385 3.59 1.23 22.24
N PHE A 386 2.71 0.38 21.72
CA PHE A 386 1.65 0.76 20.81
C PHE A 386 0.67 1.75 21.44
N ALA A 387 0.19 1.48 22.64
CA ALA A 387 -0.72 2.39 23.34
C ALA A 387 -0.08 3.77 23.63
N ARG A 388 1.21 3.79 24.01
CA ARG A 388 1.96 5.05 24.19
C ARG A 388 2.16 5.78 22.85
N HIS A 389 2.43 5.05 21.78
CA HIS A 389 2.55 5.61 20.45
C HIS A 389 1.24 6.26 20.00
N LEU A 390 0.10 5.57 20.10
CA LEU A 390 -1.22 6.13 19.76
C LEU A 390 -1.54 7.40 20.55
N ARG A 391 -1.26 7.43 21.85
CA ARG A 391 -1.48 8.62 22.68
C ARG A 391 -0.67 9.81 22.16
N ARG A 392 0.61 9.59 21.84
CA ARG A 392 1.47 10.61 21.26
C ARG A 392 0.97 11.06 19.88
N MET A 393 0.55 10.12 19.02
CA MET A 393 0.06 10.46 17.69
C MET A 393 -1.23 11.27 17.70
N ARG A 394 -2.14 11.01 18.65
CA ARG A 394 -3.33 11.84 18.81
C ARG A 394 -3.00 13.31 19.11
N ALA A 395 -1.98 13.56 19.92
CA ALA A 395 -1.52 14.94 20.19
C ALA A 395 -0.91 15.57 18.93
N VAL A 396 -0.02 14.85 18.22
CA VAL A 396 0.59 15.33 16.98
C VAL A 396 -0.45 15.64 15.90
N TYR A 397 -1.44 14.76 15.72
CA TYR A 397 -2.45 14.99 14.70
C TYR A 397 -3.45 16.10 15.07
N ARG A 398 -3.71 16.29 16.34
CA ARG A 398 -4.50 17.45 16.81
C ARG A 398 -3.78 18.75 16.46
N GLU A 399 -2.50 18.87 16.78
CA GLU A 399 -1.66 20.03 16.43
C GLU A 399 -1.67 20.32 14.92
N ARG A 400 -1.51 19.27 14.10
CA ARG A 400 -1.53 19.40 12.64
C ARG A 400 -2.90 19.79 12.08
N LEU A 401 -3.98 19.30 12.68
CA LEU A 401 -5.35 19.68 12.32
C LEU A 401 -5.61 21.15 12.69
N GLU A 402 -5.20 21.58 13.88
CA GLU A 402 -5.32 22.98 14.33
C GLU A 402 -4.56 23.92 13.40
N ALA A 403 -3.34 23.56 13.01
CA ALA A 403 -2.55 24.29 12.02
C ALA A 403 -3.24 24.35 10.65
N LEU A 404 -3.85 23.25 10.20
CA LEU A 404 -4.62 23.21 8.96
C LEU A 404 -5.82 24.16 9.01
N CYS A 405 -6.59 24.12 10.10
CA CYS A 405 -7.77 24.99 10.27
C CYS A 405 -7.37 26.47 10.27
N ALA A 406 -6.37 26.84 11.08
CA ALA A 406 -5.89 28.21 11.16
C ALA A 406 -5.33 28.72 9.82
N SER A 407 -4.58 27.87 9.11
CA SER A 407 -4.03 28.22 7.78
C SER A 407 -5.13 28.37 6.72
N ALA A 408 -6.15 27.50 6.74
CA ALA A 408 -7.26 27.60 5.80
C ALA A 408 -8.07 28.89 5.99
N GLU A 409 -8.35 29.27 7.24
CA GLU A 409 -9.03 30.51 7.57
C GLU A 409 -8.20 31.74 7.15
N ARG A 410 -6.89 31.71 7.42
CA ARG A 410 -5.98 32.82 7.14
C ARG A 410 -5.75 33.05 5.63
N PHE A 411 -5.57 32.00 4.83
CA PHE A 411 -5.13 32.11 3.45
C PHE A 411 -6.22 31.88 2.41
N CYS A 412 -7.29 31.13 2.73
CA CYS A 412 -8.34 30.80 1.76
C CYS A 412 -9.67 31.52 2.05
N GLY A 413 -9.86 32.07 3.25
CA GLY A 413 -11.09 32.81 3.61
C GLY A 413 -12.36 32.02 3.27
N GLY A 414 -13.34 32.66 2.65
CA GLY A 414 -14.61 32.03 2.27
C GLY A 414 -14.56 31.11 1.06
N ALA A 415 -13.45 31.04 0.33
CA ALA A 415 -13.31 30.18 -0.86
C ALA A 415 -13.15 28.69 -0.52
N LEU A 416 -12.59 28.38 0.67
CA LEU A 416 -12.38 27.03 1.16
C LEU A 416 -12.94 26.88 2.58
N LYS A 417 -13.94 26.02 2.76
CA LYS A 417 -14.55 25.75 4.06
C LYS A 417 -14.30 24.32 4.49
N LEU A 418 -13.56 24.14 5.58
CA LEU A 418 -13.30 22.82 6.16
C LEU A 418 -14.55 22.28 6.87
N ARG A 419 -14.92 21.03 6.61
CA ARG A 419 -15.97 20.34 7.38
C ARG A 419 -15.42 19.94 8.75
N PRO A 420 -16.24 19.94 9.82
CA PRO A 420 -15.80 19.53 11.14
C PRO A 420 -15.29 18.08 11.14
N VAL A 421 -14.11 17.87 11.72
CA VAL A 421 -13.50 16.53 11.84
C VAL A 421 -13.13 16.27 13.31
N ARG A 422 -13.38 15.03 13.79
CA ARG A 422 -13.08 14.63 15.18
C ARG A 422 -12.18 13.40 15.25
N THR A 423 -11.89 12.78 14.11
CA THR A 423 -11.12 11.53 14.02
C THR A 423 -10.41 11.45 12.67
N GLY A 424 -9.42 10.59 12.55
CA GLY A 424 -8.76 10.25 11.29
C GLY A 424 -7.63 11.19 10.88
N LEU A 425 -7.26 11.16 9.60
CA LEU A 425 -6.08 11.82 9.05
C LEU A 425 -6.38 12.73 7.85
N HIS A 426 -7.66 12.98 7.57
CA HIS A 426 -8.10 13.83 6.46
C HIS A 426 -9.36 14.61 6.80
N VAL A 427 -9.62 15.63 6.05
CA VAL A 427 -10.80 16.49 6.14
C VAL A 427 -11.33 16.79 4.76
N VAL A 428 -12.64 16.94 4.62
CA VAL A 428 -13.27 17.45 3.42
C VAL A 428 -13.34 18.98 3.50
N ALA A 429 -12.98 19.61 2.39
CA ALA A 429 -12.96 21.07 2.23
C ALA A 429 -13.88 21.46 1.09
N ASP A 430 -15.00 22.12 1.39
CA ASP A 430 -15.94 22.63 0.40
C ASP A 430 -15.34 23.84 -0.31
N LEU A 431 -15.47 23.88 -1.65
CA LEU A 431 -15.04 24.98 -2.48
C LEU A 431 -16.23 25.82 -2.92
N HIS A 432 -16.06 27.14 -2.79
CA HIS A 432 -17.08 28.13 -3.18
C HIS A 432 -16.56 29.01 -4.32
N GLY A 433 -17.33 29.11 -5.40
CA GLY A 433 -17.01 29.99 -6.53
C GLY A 433 -15.96 29.46 -7.51
N VAL A 434 -15.32 28.34 -7.23
CA VAL A 434 -14.29 27.73 -8.07
C VAL A 434 -14.49 26.24 -8.19
N ASP A 435 -14.14 25.67 -9.34
CA ASP A 435 -14.30 24.21 -9.62
C ASP A 435 -13.15 23.38 -9.03
N ALA A 436 -13.49 22.30 -8.33
CA ALA A 436 -12.53 21.43 -7.64
C ALA A 436 -11.55 20.73 -8.57
N LEU A 437 -11.91 20.43 -9.82
CA LEU A 437 -11.00 19.79 -10.78
C LEU A 437 -9.97 20.81 -11.28
N ARG A 438 -10.38 22.06 -11.53
CA ARG A 438 -9.45 23.13 -11.89
C ARG A 438 -8.46 23.41 -10.75
N VAL A 439 -8.96 23.50 -9.51
CA VAL A 439 -8.08 23.67 -8.33
C VAL A 439 -7.11 22.49 -8.19
N PHE A 440 -7.55 21.28 -8.45
CA PHE A 440 -6.70 20.08 -8.43
C PHE A 440 -5.54 20.19 -9.43
N ASP A 441 -5.80 20.60 -10.68
CA ASP A 441 -4.77 20.73 -11.72
C ASP A 441 -3.76 21.82 -11.35
N GLU A 442 -4.22 22.97 -10.87
CA GLU A 442 -3.38 24.07 -10.42
C GLU A 442 -2.56 23.72 -9.16
N ALA A 443 -3.13 23.02 -8.20
CA ALA A 443 -2.44 22.55 -7.00
C ALA A 443 -1.35 21.53 -7.35
N LYS A 444 -1.63 20.62 -8.26
CA LYS A 444 -0.69 19.63 -8.76
C LYS A 444 0.51 20.28 -9.43
N ALA A 445 0.29 21.31 -10.25
CA ALA A 445 1.36 22.09 -10.90
C ALA A 445 2.29 22.76 -9.87
N ARG A 446 1.75 23.14 -8.70
CA ARG A 446 2.48 23.75 -7.58
C ARG A 446 3.05 22.74 -6.59
N GLY A 447 2.89 21.43 -6.84
CA GLY A 447 3.41 20.36 -5.98
C GLY A 447 2.61 20.10 -4.70
N VAL A 448 1.36 20.53 -4.64
CA VAL A 448 0.41 20.28 -3.54
C VAL A 448 -0.45 19.06 -3.87
N GLU A 449 -0.59 18.14 -2.91
CA GLU A 449 -1.32 16.89 -3.11
C GLU A 449 -2.74 16.97 -2.54
N VAL A 450 -3.68 17.45 -3.33
CA VAL A 450 -5.11 17.41 -2.99
C VAL A 450 -5.83 16.36 -3.83
N THR A 451 -7.03 15.96 -3.43
CA THR A 451 -7.86 15.05 -4.25
C THR A 451 -9.28 15.60 -4.32
N PRO A 452 -9.85 15.77 -5.52
CA PRO A 452 -11.25 16.15 -5.64
C PRO A 452 -12.16 15.09 -5.02
N LEU A 453 -13.17 15.51 -4.27
CA LEU A 453 -14.14 14.59 -3.65
C LEU A 453 -14.86 13.73 -4.69
N SER A 454 -15.03 14.27 -5.91
CA SER A 454 -15.60 13.56 -7.06
C SER A 454 -14.88 12.28 -7.45
N ALA A 455 -13.57 12.16 -7.14
CA ALA A 455 -12.80 10.95 -7.40
C ALA A 455 -13.28 9.71 -6.61
N TYR A 456 -14.10 9.92 -5.59
CA TYR A 456 -14.65 8.86 -4.73
C TYR A 456 -16.11 8.53 -5.05
N PHE A 457 -16.68 9.15 -6.08
CA PHE A 457 -18.02 8.86 -6.59
C PHE A 457 -17.94 8.00 -7.85
N ARG A 458 -18.82 7.01 -7.96
CA ARG A 458 -19.03 6.30 -9.23
C ARG A 458 -19.96 7.07 -10.15
N ARG A 459 -20.90 7.83 -9.58
CA ARG A 459 -21.85 8.67 -10.30
C ARG A 459 -21.41 10.13 -10.22
N ALA A 460 -20.63 10.58 -11.19
CA ALA A 460 -20.06 11.93 -11.23
C ALA A 460 -21.13 13.04 -11.03
N ALA A 461 -22.35 12.85 -11.50
CA ALA A 461 -23.45 13.81 -11.36
C ALA A 461 -23.89 14.07 -9.90
N ARG A 462 -23.45 13.25 -8.95
CA ARG A 462 -23.73 13.42 -7.51
C ARG A 462 -22.54 13.97 -6.73
N ALA A 463 -21.44 14.22 -7.41
CA ALA A 463 -20.22 14.69 -6.74
C ALA A 463 -20.39 16.12 -6.26
N GLU A 464 -20.04 16.34 -4.99
CA GLU A 464 -20.01 17.66 -4.37
C GLU A 464 -18.71 18.36 -4.78
N ASN A 465 -18.76 19.71 -4.89
CA ASN A 465 -17.62 20.53 -5.26
C ASN A 465 -16.70 20.78 -4.05
N ALA A 466 -15.86 19.79 -3.76
CA ALA A 466 -15.00 19.79 -2.58
C ALA A 466 -13.68 19.06 -2.85
N LEU A 467 -12.70 19.31 -1.99
CA LEU A 467 -11.42 18.62 -1.93
C LEU A 467 -11.33 17.75 -0.68
N VAL A 468 -10.54 16.69 -0.75
CA VAL A 468 -10.13 15.91 0.42
C VAL A 468 -8.67 16.23 0.72
N LEU A 469 -8.38 16.67 1.93
CA LEU A 469 -7.07 17.13 2.39
C LEU A 469 -6.57 16.24 3.52
N GLY A 470 -5.42 15.58 3.33
CA GLY A 470 -4.76 14.83 4.40
C GLY A 470 -3.88 15.77 5.25
N PHE A 471 -3.91 15.62 6.57
CA PHE A 471 -3.09 16.42 7.49
C PHE A 471 -2.08 15.59 8.30
N GLY A 472 -2.05 14.27 8.10
CA GLY A 472 -1.16 13.39 8.86
C GLY A 472 0.30 13.37 8.40
N ALA A 473 0.59 13.77 7.17
CA ALA A 473 1.87 13.49 6.52
C ALA A 473 3.04 14.39 6.95
N VAL A 474 2.78 15.67 7.21
CA VAL A 474 3.80 16.71 7.41
C VAL A 474 3.51 17.57 8.65
N GLY A 475 4.52 18.25 9.16
CA GLY A 475 4.39 19.14 10.33
C GLY A 475 3.67 20.46 10.04
N PRO A 476 3.34 21.24 11.10
CA PRO A 476 2.56 22.48 11.00
C PRO A 476 3.11 23.50 9.99
N GLU A 477 4.41 23.74 9.97
CA GLU A 477 5.04 24.68 9.03
C GLU A 477 4.85 24.28 7.56
N ALA A 478 4.96 22.98 7.26
CA ALA A 478 4.75 22.46 5.91
C ALA A 478 3.25 22.46 5.54
N VAL A 479 2.35 22.33 6.52
CA VAL A 479 0.90 22.48 6.33
C VAL A 479 0.60 23.94 5.97
N GLU A 480 1.13 24.92 6.69
CA GLU A 480 0.94 26.35 6.41
C GLU A 480 1.45 26.71 5.02
N LYS A 481 2.68 26.31 4.68
CA LYS A 481 3.25 26.52 3.34
C LYS A 481 2.40 25.86 2.25
N GLY A 482 1.95 24.64 2.48
CA GLY A 482 1.04 23.93 1.56
C GLY A 482 -0.28 24.66 1.36
N MET A 483 -0.83 25.28 2.42
CA MET A 483 -2.07 26.05 2.35
C MET A 483 -1.89 27.37 1.58
N GLN A 484 -0.76 28.05 1.72
CA GLN A 484 -0.42 29.22 0.88
C GLN A 484 -0.38 28.83 -0.60
N MET A 485 0.24 27.69 -0.93
CA MET A 485 0.30 27.20 -2.31
C MET A 485 -1.09 26.77 -2.82
N LEU A 486 -1.93 26.18 -1.96
CA LEU A 486 -3.32 25.84 -2.30
C LEU A 486 -4.17 27.10 -2.52
N ALA A 487 -4.00 28.13 -1.71
CA ALA A 487 -4.66 29.43 -1.91
C ALA A 487 -4.32 30.05 -3.26
N ALA A 488 -3.04 30.04 -3.64
CA ALA A 488 -2.60 30.48 -4.96
C ALA A 488 -3.15 29.60 -6.11
N ALA A 489 -3.36 28.31 -5.87
CA ALA A 489 -4.00 27.43 -6.83
C ALA A 489 -5.51 27.72 -6.98
N ILE A 490 -6.20 28.02 -5.89
CA ILE A 490 -7.60 28.45 -5.89
C ILE A 490 -7.77 29.75 -6.67
N GLU A 491 -6.88 30.73 -6.42
CA GLU A 491 -6.86 32.01 -7.14
C GLU A 491 -6.66 31.83 -8.65
N ALA A 492 -5.68 31.04 -9.04
CA ALA A 492 -5.39 30.75 -10.45
C ALA A 492 -6.52 29.99 -11.17
N ALA A 493 -7.27 29.15 -10.43
CA ALA A 493 -8.40 28.38 -10.95
C ALA A 493 -9.70 29.21 -11.06
N TRP A 494 -9.73 30.44 -10.51
CA TRP A 494 -10.93 31.27 -10.53
C TRP A 494 -11.31 31.70 -11.95
N PRO A 495 -12.59 31.71 -12.30
CA PRO A 495 -13.04 32.22 -13.63
C PRO A 495 -12.65 33.70 -13.81
N SER A 496 -12.12 34.08 -14.98
CA SER A 496 -11.65 35.41 -15.30
C SER A 496 -12.71 36.56 -15.18
N ALA A 497 -13.98 36.20 -14.91
CA ALA A 497 -15.10 37.14 -14.88
C ALA A 497 -15.47 37.67 -13.48
N GLY A 498 -14.68 37.44 -12.45
CA GLY A 498 -14.96 38.06 -11.15
C GLY A 498 -14.41 37.32 -9.94
N VAL A 499 -13.23 37.68 -9.49
CA VAL A 499 -12.78 37.44 -8.11
C VAL A 499 -13.64 38.35 -7.22
N PRO A 500 -14.41 37.87 -6.25
CA PRO A 500 -15.20 38.73 -5.38
C PRO A 500 -14.28 39.65 -4.57
N ASP A 501 -14.61 40.95 -4.45
CA ASP A 501 -13.88 41.97 -3.67
C ASP A 501 -13.65 41.58 -2.18
N ARG A 502 -14.32 40.56 -1.69
CA ARG A 502 -14.20 40.03 -0.31
C ARG A 502 -13.12 38.99 -0.13
N TRP A 503 -12.47 38.55 -1.20
CA TRP A 503 -11.38 37.57 -1.13
C TRP A 503 -10.05 38.26 -1.48
N THR A 504 -9.56 39.08 -0.54
CA THR A 504 -8.18 39.57 -0.59
C THR A 504 -7.36 38.62 0.28
N PRO A 505 -6.44 37.78 -0.31
CA PRO A 505 -5.47 37.09 0.49
C PRO A 505 -4.68 38.11 1.29
N ALA A 506 -4.41 37.82 2.56
CA ALA A 506 -3.49 38.64 3.34
C ALA A 506 -2.14 38.63 2.61
N SER A 507 -1.88 39.66 1.81
CA SER A 507 -0.66 39.79 1.02
C SER A 507 0.54 39.94 1.94
N GLY A 508 1.08 38.81 2.37
CA GLY A 508 2.44 38.71 2.86
C GLY A 508 3.37 38.86 1.66
N ARG A 509 3.86 40.09 1.44
CA ARG A 509 4.97 40.33 0.51
C ARG A 509 6.10 39.40 0.89
N LEU A 510 6.48 38.52 -0.04
CA LEU A 510 7.75 37.81 0.01
C LEU A 510 8.84 38.87 -0.08
N GLY A 511 9.48 39.18 1.04
CA GLY A 511 10.75 39.90 1.14
C GLY A 511 11.87 38.86 1.25
#